data_e1107f769677c67054b779f752601693
#
_entry.id   e1107f769677c67054b779f752601693
#
_cell.length_a   1.000
_cell.length_b   1.000
_cell.length_c   1.000
_cell.angle_alpha   90.00
_cell.angle_beta   90.00
_cell.angle_gamma   90.00
#
_symmetry.space_group_name_H-M   'P 1'
#
loop_
_entity.id
_entity.type
_entity.pdbx_description
1 polymer ?
#
loop_
_entity_poly.entity_id
_entity_poly.type
_entity_poly.pdbx_seq_one_letter_code
_entity_poly.pdbx_strand_id
1 'polypeptide(L)'
;MKEEQLLNHNNEIIRTCPLCHTDNKKEAVSKYSRNSWIIKTCKNCSLYYLENVIPYSELINNYAWTKTSEKENQFRLKRSPILKKISNSYSWFKQNIIRRDKGTALIHELFSSGNLIDVGCGSGGILKKLPINVVPYGIEIELETAKLCNKYAETRGGYVWHNDAISGLNEIEADYFDGIIMQSYLEHEINPQDVLKGALRILKEGGLAIVKVPNFSCWNRFLRQNNWCGFRFPDHVNYFTPETLKTIVLDAGFSIQRFNLADRSPLSDNMWMILEKTSDRY
;
A
#
# COMPACT_ATOMS: atom_id res chain seq x y z
N MET A 1 -7.82 19.50 -29.75
CA MET A 1 -8.52 18.57 -28.88
C MET A 1 -8.36 17.20 -29.51
N LYS A 2 -7.36 16.41 -29.08
CA LYS A 2 -7.22 15.02 -29.46
C LYS A 2 -8.07 14.23 -28.46
N GLU A 3 -9.03 13.50 -28.97
CA GLU A 3 -9.81 12.51 -28.24
C GLU A 3 -8.84 11.57 -27.53
N GLU A 4 -8.75 11.68 -26.20
CA GLU A 4 -8.23 10.61 -25.37
C GLU A 4 -9.23 9.47 -25.52
N GLN A 5 -8.84 8.46 -26.30
CA GLN A 5 -9.60 7.23 -26.48
C GLN A 5 -10.06 6.74 -25.10
N LEU A 6 -11.36 6.68 -24.90
CA LEU A 6 -12.00 5.89 -23.86
C LEU A 6 -11.49 4.45 -24.05
N LEU A 7 -10.50 4.07 -23.25
CA LEU A 7 -10.05 2.69 -23.18
C LEU A 7 -11.23 1.89 -22.62
N ASN A 8 -11.96 1.22 -23.50
CA ASN A 8 -12.87 0.15 -23.12
C ASN A 8 -12.00 -0.97 -22.53
N HIS A 9 -11.90 -1.01 -21.21
CA HIS A 9 -11.28 -2.11 -20.51
C HIS A 9 -12.29 -3.28 -20.50
N ASN A 10 -12.10 -4.22 -21.40
CA ASN A 10 -13.01 -5.36 -21.55
C ASN A 10 -13.09 -6.30 -20.33
N ASN A 11 -12.27 -6.05 -19.30
CA ASN A 11 -12.15 -6.92 -18.11
C ASN A 11 -12.21 -6.14 -16.79
N GLU A 12 -12.93 -5.02 -16.73
CA GLU A 12 -13.14 -4.31 -15.47
C GLU A 12 -13.97 -5.14 -14.49
N ILE A 13 -13.53 -5.21 -13.24
CA ILE A 13 -14.28 -5.80 -12.13
C ILE A 13 -14.97 -4.66 -11.38
N ILE A 14 -16.29 -4.73 -11.29
CA ILE A 14 -17.08 -3.84 -10.43
C ILE A 14 -17.17 -4.46 -9.04
N ARG A 15 -16.65 -3.79 -8.03
CA ARG A 15 -16.61 -4.29 -6.66
C ARG A 15 -17.52 -3.53 -5.70
N THR A 16 -17.95 -4.19 -4.66
CA THR A 16 -18.55 -3.60 -3.46
C THR A 16 -17.46 -2.94 -2.59
N CYS A 17 -17.84 -2.33 -1.49
CA CYS A 17 -16.87 -1.77 -0.53
C CYS A 17 -15.93 -2.87 -0.01
N PRO A 18 -14.59 -2.74 -0.17
CA PRO A 18 -13.66 -3.78 0.24
C PRO A 18 -13.47 -3.89 1.77
N LEU A 19 -14.06 -2.99 2.55
CA LEU A 19 -14.02 -3.02 4.00
C LEU A 19 -15.26 -3.66 4.62
N CYS A 20 -16.46 -3.30 4.16
CA CYS A 20 -17.71 -3.76 4.79
C CYS A 20 -18.68 -4.43 3.80
N HIS A 21 -18.23 -4.71 2.58
CA HIS A 21 -18.98 -5.40 1.51
C HIS A 21 -20.30 -4.73 1.08
N THR A 22 -20.58 -3.50 1.55
CA THR A 22 -21.79 -2.75 1.17
C THR A 22 -21.76 -2.43 -0.32
N ASP A 23 -22.87 -2.71 -1.01
CA ASP A 23 -23.07 -2.29 -2.39
C ASP A 23 -23.39 -0.79 -2.45
N ASN A 24 -22.56 -0.04 -3.16
CA ASN A 24 -22.66 1.41 -3.33
C ASN A 24 -22.94 1.81 -4.79
N LYS A 25 -23.42 0.90 -5.65
CA LYS A 25 -23.69 1.19 -7.07
C LYS A 25 -24.60 2.39 -7.26
N LYS A 26 -25.62 2.54 -6.40
CA LYS A 26 -26.60 3.63 -6.45
C LYS A 26 -26.10 4.93 -5.81
N GLU A 27 -25.00 4.89 -5.08
CA GLU A 27 -24.47 6.09 -4.43
C GLU A 27 -23.80 7.04 -5.45
N ALA A 28 -23.76 8.32 -5.13
CA ALA A 28 -23.17 9.34 -5.98
C ALA A 28 -21.69 9.07 -6.28
N VAL A 29 -21.27 9.38 -7.48
CA VAL A 29 -19.88 9.32 -7.89
C VAL A 29 -19.11 10.44 -7.18
N SER A 30 -17.96 10.09 -6.59
CA SER A 30 -17.11 11.06 -5.92
C SER A 30 -16.54 12.09 -6.92
N LYS A 31 -16.43 13.34 -6.50
CA LYS A 31 -15.75 14.41 -7.25
C LYS A 31 -14.27 14.11 -7.59
N TYR A 32 -13.70 13.11 -6.94
CA TYR A 32 -12.31 12.68 -7.18
C TYR A 32 -12.19 11.64 -8.30
N SER A 33 -13.32 11.17 -8.85
CA SER A 33 -13.33 10.31 -10.03
C SER A 33 -12.70 10.99 -11.22
N ARG A 34 -12.04 10.23 -12.10
CA ARG A 34 -11.30 10.79 -13.24
C ARG A 34 -11.38 9.86 -14.44
N ASN A 35 -11.77 10.40 -15.59
CA ASN A 35 -11.98 9.64 -16.82
C ASN A 35 -13.01 8.51 -16.60
N SER A 36 -12.66 7.27 -16.94
CA SER A 36 -13.48 6.07 -16.68
C SER A 36 -13.39 5.56 -15.22
N TRP A 37 -12.46 6.06 -14.40
CA TRP A 37 -12.21 5.56 -13.05
C TRP A 37 -13.19 6.18 -12.05
N ILE A 38 -14.00 5.34 -11.43
CA ILE A 38 -15.11 5.74 -10.54
C ILE A 38 -14.72 5.51 -9.09
N ILE A 39 -14.53 6.60 -8.34
CA ILE A 39 -14.37 6.54 -6.89
C ILE A 39 -15.75 6.63 -6.24
N LYS A 40 -16.05 5.72 -5.34
CA LYS A 40 -17.21 5.74 -4.44
C LYS A 40 -16.79 6.05 -3.01
N THR A 41 -17.72 6.62 -2.26
CA THR A 41 -17.65 6.70 -0.80
C THR A 41 -18.64 5.69 -0.24
N CYS A 42 -18.18 4.79 0.60
CA CYS A 42 -19.08 3.81 1.21
C CYS A 42 -20.03 4.50 2.18
N LYS A 43 -21.33 4.30 2.00
CA LYS A 43 -22.38 4.88 2.87
C LYS A 43 -22.36 4.30 4.29
N ASN A 44 -21.81 3.09 4.47
CA ASN A 44 -21.77 2.42 5.76
C ASN A 44 -20.47 2.73 6.56
N CYS A 45 -19.30 2.55 5.96
CA CYS A 45 -18.01 2.69 6.67
C CYS A 45 -17.19 3.91 6.25
N SER A 46 -17.68 4.74 5.31
CA SER A 46 -17.04 5.94 4.80
C SER A 46 -15.69 5.73 4.11
N LEU A 47 -15.31 4.48 3.76
CA LEU A 47 -14.13 4.22 2.95
C LEU A 47 -14.33 4.80 1.54
N TYR A 48 -13.31 5.50 1.05
CA TYR A 48 -13.21 5.89 -0.35
C TYR A 48 -12.48 4.78 -1.12
N TYR A 49 -13.05 4.31 -2.21
CA TYR A 49 -12.46 3.23 -3.00
C TYR A 49 -12.80 3.35 -4.49
N LEU A 50 -11.95 2.80 -5.34
CA LEU A 50 -12.21 2.68 -6.77
C LEU A 50 -13.21 1.55 -6.99
N GLU A 51 -14.39 1.86 -7.58
CA GLU A 51 -15.46 0.87 -7.81
C GLU A 51 -15.11 -0.08 -8.94
N ASN A 52 -14.60 0.46 -10.05
CA ASN A 52 -14.16 -0.31 -11.20
C ASN A 52 -12.64 -0.49 -11.17
N VAL A 53 -12.19 -1.72 -11.04
CA VAL A 53 -10.76 -2.07 -10.94
C VAL A 53 -10.36 -3.01 -12.06
N ILE A 54 -9.08 -3.05 -12.37
CA ILE A 54 -8.49 -3.96 -13.35
C ILE A 54 -7.90 -5.16 -12.61
N PRO A 55 -8.09 -6.40 -13.12
CA PRO A 55 -7.44 -7.57 -12.57
C PRO A 55 -5.93 -7.43 -12.52
N TYR A 56 -5.30 -8.03 -11.52
CA TYR A 56 -3.85 -7.99 -11.33
C TYR A 56 -3.06 -8.44 -12.57
N SER A 57 -3.55 -9.47 -13.29
CA SER A 57 -2.93 -9.95 -14.52
C SER A 57 -2.80 -8.89 -15.62
N GLU A 58 -3.76 -7.99 -15.71
CA GLU A 58 -3.70 -6.86 -16.66
C GLU A 58 -2.87 -5.70 -16.14
N LEU A 59 -2.88 -5.46 -14.81
CA LEU A 59 -2.06 -4.43 -14.19
C LEU A 59 -0.56 -4.68 -14.44
N ILE A 60 -0.10 -5.92 -14.34
CA ILE A 60 1.31 -6.29 -14.58
C ILE A 60 1.71 -5.97 -16.02
N ASN A 61 0.89 -6.36 -17.00
CA ASN A 61 1.22 -6.24 -18.41
C ASN A 61 1.15 -4.79 -18.93
N ASN A 62 0.14 -4.04 -18.51
CA ASN A 62 -0.19 -2.72 -19.10
C ASN A 62 0.11 -1.53 -18.19
N TYR A 63 0.19 -1.76 -16.87
CA TYR A 63 0.23 -0.71 -15.84
C TYR A 63 1.32 -0.95 -14.79
N ALA A 64 2.44 -1.59 -15.16
CA ALA A 64 3.58 -1.76 -14.23
C ALA A 64 3.85 -0.43 -13.49
N TRP A 65 4.11 -0.53 -12.19
CA TRP A 65 4.26 0.60 -11.26
C TRP A 65 5.12 1.76 -11.80
N THR A 66 6.19 1.44 -12.52
CA THR A 66 7.05 2.42 -13.18
C THR A 66 6.30 3.24 -14.23
N LYS A 67 5.48 2.58 -15.08
CA LYS A 67 4.73 3.23 -16.16
C LYS A 67 3.60 4.11 -15.63
N THR A 68 2.87 3.66 -14.59
CA THR A 68 1.81 4.46 -13.96
C THR A 68 2.36 5.66 -13.20
N SER A 69 3.49 5.50 -12.51
CA SER A 69 4.19 6.57 -11.82
C SER A 69 4.66 7.67 -12.78
N GLU A 70 5.20 7.31 -13.93
CA GLU A 70 5.63 8.27 -14.95
C GLU A 70 4.44 9.02 -15.58
N LYS A 71 3.37 8.33 -15.97
CA LYS A 71 2.15 8.94 -16.51
C LYS A 71 1.54 9.95 -15.53
N GLU A 72 1.42 9.57 -14.25
CA GLU A 72 0.92 10.48 -13.21
C GLU A 72 1.85 11.68 -12.97
N ASN A 73 3.15 11.47 -13.03
CA ASN A 73 4.11 12.55 -12.92
C ASN A 73 3.99 13.55 -14.08
N GLN A 74 3.81 13.06 -15.31
CA GLN A 74 3.58 13.91 -16.49
C GLN A 74 2.25 14.65 -16.41
N PHE A 75 1.17 13.98 -15.97
CA PHE A 75 -0.13 14.59 -15.76
C PHE A 75 -0.07 15.77 -14.77
N ARG A 76 0.61 15.59 -13.64
CA ARG A 76 0.79 16.63 -12.62
C ARG A 76 1.67 17.78 -13.10
N LEU A 77 2.69 17.49 -13.90
CA LEU A 77 3.55 18.50 -14.52
C LEU A 77 2.75 19.41 -15.47
N LYS A 78 1.91 18.82 -16.32
CA LYS A 78 1.08 19.58 -17.26
C LYS A 78 0.06 20.49 -16.56
N ARG A 79 -0.50 20.03 -15.44
CA ARG A 79 -1.62 20.71 -14.76
C ARG A 79 -1.20 21.75 -13.70
N SER A 80 -0.04 21.60 -13.09
CA SER A 80 0.41 22.49 -12.01
C SER A 80 1.94 22.55 -11.91
N PRO A 81 2.64 23.18 -12.86
CA PRO A 81 4.11 23.17 -12.92
C PRO A 81 4.77 23.88 -11.72
N ILE A 82 4.17 24.95 -11.21
CA ILE A 82 4.69 25.72 -10.06
C ILE A 82 4.60 24.90 -8.76
N LEU A 83 3.44 24.27 -8.50
CA LEU A 83 3.25 23.44 -7.31
C LEU A 83 4.19 22.23 -7.31
N LYS A 84 4.56 21.72 -8.48
CA LYS A 84 5.52 20.63 -8.58
C LYS A 84 6.96 21.08 -8.33
N LYS A 85 7.36 22.26 -8.76
CA LYS A 85 8.68 22.81 -8.41
C LYS A 85 8.83 22.98 -6.91
N ILE A 86 7.82 23.54 -6.23
CA ILE A 86 7.79 23.67 -4.77
C ILE A 86 7.83 22.30 -4.08
N SER A 87 7.03 21.35 -4.56
CA SER A 87 7.02 19.98 -4.05
C SER A 87 8.36 19.25 -4.21
N ASN A 88 9.01 19.43 -5.36
CA ASN A 88 10.32 18.83 -5.62
C ASN A 88 11.40 19.45 -4.72
N SER A 89 11.39 20.76 -4.52
CA SER A 89 12.32 21.46 -3.59
C SER A 89 12.10 21.00 -2.14
N TYR A 90 10.84 20.86 -1.71
CA TYR A 90 10.51 20.34 -0.38
C TYR A 90 10.88 18.86 -0.22
N SER A 91 10.63 18.03 -1.22
CA SER A 91 11.05 16.61 -1.22
C SER A 91 12.56 16.48 -1.21
N TRP A 92 13.26 17.29 -1.98
CA TRP A 92 14.73 17.35 -1.98
C TRP A 92 15.28 17.77 -0.62
N PHE A 93 14.72 18.82 0.00
CA PHE A 93 15.08 19.29 1.34
C PHE A 93 14.84 18.19 2.38
N LYS A 94 13.67 17.53 2.34
CA LYS A 94 13.30 16.44 3.24
C LYS A 94 14.24 15.23 3.08
N GLN A 95 14.57 14.85 1.85
CA GLN A 95 15.46 13.72 1.57
C GLN A 95 16.93 13.99 1.92
N ASN A 96 17.40 15.21 1.68
CA ASN A 96 18.82 15.53 1.84
C ASN A 96 19.18 16.11 3.23
N ILE A 97 18.25 16.78 3.90
CA ILE A 97 18.50 17.44 5.19
C ILE A 97 17.91 16.65 6.35
N ILE A 98 16.71 16.08 6.22
CA ILE A 98 16.06 15.33 7.32
C ILE A 98 16.45 13.84 7.32
N ARG A 99 17.00 13.31 6.21
CA ARG A 99 17.60 11.96 6.02
C ARG A 99 16.94 10.79 6.80
N ARG A 100 15.71 10.91 7.29
CA ARG A 100 15.03 9.84 8.02
C ARG A 100 14.06 9.13 7.11
N ASP A 101 14.51 8.03 6.52
CA ASP A 101 13.62 7.00 6.01
C ASP A 101 12.89 6.37 7.20
N LYS A 102 11.66 6.87 7.49
CA LYS A 102 10.87 6.43 8.65
C LYS A 102 10.65 4.91 8.63
N GLY A 103 10.48 4.31 7.46
CA GLY A 103 10.31 2.86 7.32
C GLY A 103 11.53 2.11 7.83
N THR A 104 12.71 2.46 7.33
CA THR A 104 13.97 1.86 7.78
C THR A 104 14.21 2.10 9.28
N ALA A 105 13.93 3.32 9.78
CA ALA A 105 14.08 3.62 11.21
C ALA A 105 13.15 2.74 12.08
N LEU A 106 11.89 2.53 11.66
CA LEU A 106 10.95 1.66 12.37
C LEU A 106 11.40 0.20 12.35
N ILE A 107 11.91 -0.29 11.22
CA ILE A 107 12.42 -1.65 11.11
C ILE A 107 13.57 -1.87 12.09
N HIS A 108 14.54 -0.95 12.13
CA HIS A 108 15.67 -1.06 13.04
C HIS A 108 15.31 -0.85 14.52
N GLU A 109 14.24 -0.10 14.81
CA GLU A 109 13.69 0.08 16.16
C GLU A 109 13.02 -1.19 16.68
N LEU A 110 12.25 -1.87 15.81
CA LEU A 110 11.36 -2.97 16.21
C LEU A 110 12.00 -4.35 16.05
N PHE A 111 12.96 -4.50 15.15
CA PHE A 111 13.52 -5.81 14.81
C PHE A 111 15.05 -5.78 14.84
N SER A 112 15.65 -6.59 15.70
CA SER A 112 17.11 -6.80 15.77
C SER A 112 17.54 -8.13 15.12
N SER A 113 16.64 -9.10 15.04
CA SER A 113 16.85 -10.44 14.46
C SER A 113 15.49 -11.06 14.10
N GLY A 114 15.48 -12.24 13.49
CA GLY A 114 14.29 -13.00 13.15
C GLY A 114 13.97 -12.99 11.66
N ASN A 115 12.81 -13.53 11.30
CA ASN A 115 12.33 -13.65 9.93
C ASN A 115 11.39 -12.48 9.61
N LEU A 116 11.72 -11.64 8.64
CA LEU A 116 10.86 -10.56 8.18
C LEU A 116 10.47 -10.73 6.73
N ILE A 117 9.17 -10.55 6.44
CA ILE A 117 8.64 -10.58 5.07
C ILE A 117 8.10 -9.20 4.66
N ASP A 118 8.47 -8.77 3.44
CA ASP A 118 7.98 -7.57 2.78
C ASP A 118 6.96 -7.97 1.69
N VAL A 119 5.71 -7.57 1.87
CA VAL A 119 4.63 -7.88 0.91
C VAL A 119 4.61 -6.81 -0.18
N GLY A 120 4.85 -7.24 -1.43
CA GLY A 120 5.12 -6.36 -2.55
C GLY A 120 6.54 -5.79 -2.48
N CYS A 121 7.54 -6.66 -2.30
CA CYS A 121 8.91 -6.25 -2.00
C CYS A 121 9.65 -5.55 -3.16
N GLY A 122 9.10 -5.59 -4.37
CA GLY A 122 9.73 -5.01 -5.55
C GLY A 122 11.16 -5.50 -5.73
N SER A 123 12.07 -4.61 -6.08
CA SER A 123 13.50 -4.90 -6.24
C SER A 123 14.28 -5.10 -4.91
N GLY A 124 13.58 -5.28 -3.79
CA GLY A 124 14.18 -5.52 -2.49
C GLY A 124 14.75 -4.27 -1.82
N GLY A 125 14.19 -3.10 -2.12
CA GLY A 125 14.66 -1.84 -1.55
C GLY A 125 14.61 -1.79 -0.02
N ILE A 126 13.59 -2.42 0.59
CA ILE A 126 13.45 -2.58 2.04
C ILE A 126 14.33 -3.74 2.52
N LEU A 127 14.31 -4.89 1.84
CA LEU A 127 15.05 -6.08 2.26
C LEU A 127 16.55 -5.81 2.41
N LYS A 128 17.12 -4.96 1.52
CA LYS A 128 18.53 -4.55 1.56
C LYS A 128 18.89 -3.65 2.75
N LYS A 129 17.90 -3.10 3.45
CA LYS A 129 18.06 -2.22 4.61
C LYS A 129 17.78 -2.91 5.94
N LEU A 130 17.40 -4.19 5.92
CA LEU A 130 17.14 -4.96 7.14
C LEU A 130 18.42 -5.16 7.95
N PRO A 131 18.33 -5.15 9.30
CA PRO A 131 19.46 -5.48 10.17
C PRO A 131 20.13 -6.80 9.79
N ILE A 132 21.41 -6.93 10.04
CA ILE A 132 22.22 -8.07 9.56
C ILE A 132 21.71 -9.43 10.08
N ASN A 133 21.16 -9.47 11.28
CA ASN A 133 20.64 -10.71 11.90
C ASN A 133 19.18 -11.00 11.53
N VAL A 134 18.56 -10.19 10.66
CA VAL A 134 17.20 -10.39 10.16
C VAL A 134 17.27 -11.14 8.83
N VAL A 135 16.57 -12.26 8.72
CA VAL A 135 16.45 -13.02 7.48
C VAL A 135 15.39 -12.39 6.59
N PRO A 136 15.73 -11.96 5.37
CA PRO A 136 14.82 -11.26 4.47
C PRO A 136 13.96 -12.24 3.67
N TYR A 137 12.66 -12.03 3.71
CA TYR A 137 11.69 -12.71 2.84
C TYR A 137 10.83 -11.69 2.10
N GLY A 138 10.22 -12.09 0.99
CA GLY A 138 9.33 -11.22 0.23
C GLY A 138 8.29 -11.96 -0.60
N ILE A 139 7.26 -11.22 -1.01
CA ILE A 139 6.32 -11.64 -2.04
C ILE A 139 6.33 -10.56 -3.12
N GLU A 140 6.50 -10.94 -4.38
CA GLU A 140 6.51 -10.01 -5.51
C GLU A 140 5.84 -10.65 -6.73
N ILE A 141 4.96 -9.91 -7.36
CA ILE A 141 4.13 -10.42 -8.46
C ILE A 141 4.84 -10.35 -9.82
N GLU A 142 5.80 -9.44 -9.99
CA GLU A 142 6.55 -9.32 -11.23
C GLU A 142 7.75 -10.26 -11.23
N LEU A 143 7.76 -11.22 -12.18
CA LEU A 143 8.73 -12.33 -12.22
C LEU A 143 10.18 -11.89 -12.19
N GLU A 144 10.57 -10.94 -13.04
CA GLU A 144 11.97 -10.54 -13.16
C GLU A 144 12.43 -9.77 -11.91
N THR A 145 11.56 -8.97 -11.35
CA THR A 145 11.79 -8.25 -10.10
C THR A 145 11.88 -9.23 -8.91
N ALA A 146 11.00 -10.22 -8.84
CA ALA A 146 11.04 -11.29 -7.84
C ALA A 146 12.35 -12.07 -7.90
N LYS A 147 12.80 -12.48 -9.10
CA LYS A 147 14.08 -13.19 -9.30
C LYS A 147 15.28 -12.37 -8.83
N LEU A 148 15.30 -11.06 -9.15
CA LEU A 148 16.38 -10.16 -8.72
C LEU A 148 16.39 -10.00 -7.18
N CYS A 149 15.22 -9.86 -6.58
CA CYS A 149 15.08 -9.75 -5.14
C CYS A 149 15.47 -11.05 -4.43
N ASN A 150 15.06 -12.21 -4.99
CA ASN A 150 15.35 -13.52 -4.44
C ASN A 150 16.86 -13.82 -4.39
N LYS A 151 17.62 -13.47 -5.42
CA LYS A 151 19.08 -13.59 -5.41
C LYS A 151 19.72 -12.90 -4.20
N TYR A 152 19.19 -11.74 -3.79
CA TYR A 152 19.68 -11.07 -2.59
C TYR A 152 19.20 -11.80 -1.32
N ALA A 153 17.91 -12.17 -1.24
CA ALA A 153 17.36 -12.84 -0.07
C ALA A 153 18.11 -14.15 0.24
N GLU A 154 18.40 -14.96 -0.77
CA GLU A 154 19.15 -16.21 -0.64
C GLU A 154 20.55 -16.03 -0.04
N THR A 155 21.25 -14.92 -0.31
CA THR A 155 22.57 -14.64 0.31
C THR A 155 22.49 -14.47 1.82
N ARG A 156 21.27 -14.30 2.36
CA ARG A 156 20.99 -14.09 3.79
C ARG A 156 20.10 -15.20 4.37
N GLY A 157 19.94 -16.32 3.65
CA GLY A 157 19.11 -17.46 4.08
C GLY A 157 17.61 -17.27 3.92
N GLY A 158 17.19 -16.22 3.21
CA GLY A 158 15.78 -15.90 2.96
C GLY A 158 15.28 -16.38 1.61
N TYR A 159 14.06 -15.96 1.27
CA TYR A 159 13.39 -16.35 0.02
C TYR A 159 12.37 -15.31 -0.43
N VAL A 160 12.12 -15.23 -1.74
CA VAL A 160 11.07 -14.37 -2.32
C VAL A 160 10.12 -15.22 -3.18
N TRP A 161 8.85 -15.24 -2.79
CA TRP A 161 7.78 -15.87 -3.56
C TRP A 161 7.42 -15.01 -4.77
N HIS A 162 7.44 -15.60 -5.96
CA HIS A 162 6.86 -14.98 -7.15
C HIS A 162 5.37 -15.32 -7.19
N ASN A 163 4.55 -14.45 -6.61
CA ASN A 163 3.11 -14.66 -6.54
C ASN A 163 2.39 -13.33 -6.25
N ASP A 164 1.04 -13.29 -6.42
CA ASP A 164 0.24 -12.27 -5.76
C ASP A 164 0.28 -12.46 -4.23
N ALA A 165 -0.08 -11.42 -3.48
CA ALA A 165 0.07 -11.50 -2.02
C ALA A 165 -0.82 -12.56 -1.38
N ILE A 166 -2.07 -12.70 -1.81
CA ILE A 166 -3.01 -13.66 -1.21
C ILE A 166 -2.50 -15.09 -1.44
N SER A 167 -2.14 -15.42 -2.67
CA SER A 167 -1.59 -16.72 -3.02
C SER A 167 -0.26 -16.97 -2.33
N GLY A 168 0.67 -16.01 -2.35
CA GLY A 168 1.96 -16.14 -1.68
C GLY A 168 1.84 -16.30 -0.16
N LEU A 169 0.97 -15.52 0.49
CA LEU A 169 0.71 -15.70 1.92
C LEU A 169 0.14 -17.09 2.23
N ASN A 170 -0.72 -17.65 1.37
CA ASN A 170 -1.31 -18.97 1.59
C ASN A 170 -0.31 -20.13 1.46
N GLU A 171 0.78 -19.96 0.71
CA GLU A 171 1.87 -20.95 0.62
C GLU A 171 2.74 -21.03 1.87
N ILE A 172 2.70 -20.03 2.73
CA ILE A 172 3.54 -19.89 3.92
C ILE A 172 2.87 -20.57 5.11
N GLU A 173 3.63 -21.24 5.93
CA GLU A 173 3.16 -21.83 7.19
C GLU A 173 2.69 -20.75 8.18
N ALA A 174 1.75 -21.12 9.05
CA ALA A 174 1.32 -20.23 10.14
C ALA A 174 2.47 -20.03 11.15
N ASP A 175 2.46 -18.90 11.86
CA ASP A 175 3.37 -18.61 12.99
C ASP A 175 4.87 -18.69 12.62
N TYR A 176 5.22 -18.30 11.39
CA TYR A 176 6.60 -18.40 10.89
C TYR A 176 7.39 -17.09 11.03
N PHE A 177 6.74 -15.93 10.86
CA PHE A 177 7.42 -14.64 10.81
C PHE A 177 7.37 -13.88 12.13
N ASP A 178 8.50 -13.24 12.46
CA ASP A 178 8.62 -12.30 13.57
C ASP A 178 8.09 -10.92 13.18
N GLY A 179 8.14 -10.60 11.88
CA GLY A 179 7.63 -9.33 11.37
C GLY A 179 7.17 -9.35 9.92
N ILE A 180 6.18 -8.49 9.63
CA ILE A 180 5.66 -8.24 8.27
C ILE A 180 5.75 -6.75 7.95
N ILE A 181 6.11 -6.45 6.71
CA ILE A 181 6.15 -5.09 6.19
C ILE A 181 5.15 -4.99 5.03
N MET A 182 4.24 -4.02 5.09
CA MET A 182 3.29 -3.67 4.05
C MET A 182 3.42 -2.16 3.77
N GLN A 183 4.53 -1.79 3.11
CA GLN A 183 4.82 -0.39 2.83
C GLN A 183 4.33 0.01 1.46
N SER A 184 3.28 0.81 1.38
CA SER A 184 2.63 1.23 0.13
C SER A 184 2.12 0.02 -0.66
N TYR A 185 1.39 -0.84 0.02
CA TYR A 185 0.83 -2.06 -0.54
C TYR A 185 -0.71 -2.08 -0.47
N LEU A 186 -1.33 -1.85 0.69
CA LEU A 186 -2.78 -2.00 0.89
C LEU A 186 -3.62 -1.05 0.04
N GLU A 187 -3.07 0.10 -0.35
CA GLU A 187 -3.73 1.02 -1.29
C GLU A 187 -3.89 0.45 -2.69
N HIS A 188 -3.09 -0.56 -3.06
CA HIS A 188 -3.12 -1.23 -4.36
C HIS A 188 -3.97 -2.50 -4.36
N GLU A 189 -4.28 -3.02 -3.19
CA GLU A 189 -4.89 -4.35 -3.03
C GLU A 189 -6.41 -4.30 -3.24
N ILE A 190 -6.91 -5.19 -4.09
CA ILE A 190 -8.35 -5.29 -4.37
C ILE A 190 -9.09 -5.85 -3.15
N ASN A 191 -8.48 -6.84 -2.47
CA ASN A 191 -9.02 -7.53 -1.30
C ASN A 191 -8.13 -7.34 -0.07
N PRO A 192 -8.01 -6.11 0.47
CA PRO A 192 -7.05 -5.80 1.53
C PRO A 192 -7.32 -6.55 2.86
N GLN A 193 -8.57 -6.96 3.12
CA GLN A 193 -8.90 -7.78 4.30
C GLN A 193 -8.29 -9.18 4.22
N ASP A 194 -8.31 -9.81 3.05
CA ASP A 194 -7.77 -11.17 2.88
C ASP A 194 -6.25 -11.18 3.03
N VAL A 195 -5.57 -10.14 2.50
CA VAL A 195 -4.14 -9.96 2.73
C VAL A 195 -3.83 -9.76 4.20
N LEU A 196 -4.59 -8.91 4.92
CA LEU A 196 -4.38 -8.69 6.35
C LEU A 196 -4.61 -9.97 7.17
N LYS A 197 -5.65 -10.75 6.87
CA LYS A 197 -5.89 -12.05 7.54
C LYS A 197 -4.77 -13.06 7.24
N GLY A 198 -4.33 -13.13 5.98
CA GLY A 198 -3.17 -13.96 5.61
C GLY A 198 -1.89 -13.55 6.33
N ALA A 199 -1.65 -12.23 6.44
CA ALA A 199 -0.53 -11.67 7.17
C ALA A 199 -0.61 -12.02 8.68
N LEU A 200 -1.79 -11.87 9.30
CA LEU A 200 -1.99 -12.25 10.69
C LEU A 200 -1.69 -13.73 10.93
N ARG A 201 -2.12 -14.61 10.02
CA ARG A 201 -1.94 -16.05 10.13
C ARG A 201 -0.46 -16.45 10.17
N ILE A 202 0.37 -15.87 9.29
CA ILE A 202 1.78 -16.22 9.17
C ILE A 202 2.68 -15.56 10.22
N LEU A 203 2.20 -14.54 10.94
CA LEU A 203 2.90 -13.93 12.07
C LEU A 203 2.91 -14.90 13.26
N LYS A 204 4.02 -14.93 13.98
CA LYS A 204 4.11 -15.53 15.31
C LYS A 204 3.27 -14.73 16.30
N GLU A 205 2.92 -15.38 17.39
CA GLU A 205 2.37 -14.68 18.58
C GLU A 205 3.33 -13.59 19.05
N GLY A 206 2.83 -12.38 19.28
CA GLY A 206 3.63 -11.20 19.58
C GLY A 206 4.39 -10.63 18.37
N GLY A 207 4.26 -11.25 17.19
CA GLY A 207 4.85 -10.75 15.95
C GLY A 207 4.21 -9.42 15.50
N LEU A 208 5.01 -8.58 14.84
CA LEU A 208 4.61 -7.22 14.50
C LEU A 208 4.42 -7.02 12.99
N ALA A 209 3.46 -6.17 12.61
CA ALA A 209 3.32 -5.72 11.24
C ALA A 209 3.48 -4.20 11.13
N ILE A 210 4.30 -3.75 10.17
CA ILE A 210 4.45 -2.33 9.81
C ILE A 210 3.59 -2.05 8.59
N VAL A 211 2.57 -1.21 8.75
CA VAL A 211 1.70 -0.76 7.66
C VAL A 211 1.97 0.70 7.34
N LYS A 212 2.17 1.02 6.05
CA LYS A 212 2.24 2.41 5.57
C LYS A 212 1.35 2.55 4.35
N VAL A 213 0.43 3.52 4.40
CA VAL A 213 -0.48 3.87 3.30
C VAL A 213 -0.58 5.39 3.14
N PRO A 214 -1.05 5.90 1.97
CA PRO A 214 -1.40 7.31 1.82
C PRO A 214 -2.49 7.72 2.81
N ASN A 215 -2.34 8.92 3.40
CA ASN A 215 -3.30 9.49 4.35
C ASN A 215 -4.34 10.32 3.60
N PHE A 216 -5.53 9.76 3.37
CA PHE A 216 -6.61 10.45 2.68
C PHE A 216 -7.16 11.66 3.47
N SER A 217 -6.90 11.75 4.78
CA SER A 217 -7.29 12.87 5.64
C SER A 217 -6.24 13.98 5.71
N CYS A 218 -5.13 13.92 4.95
CA CYS A 218 -4.09 14.94 5.00
C CYS A 218 -4.54 16.29 4.40
N TRP A 219 -4.00 17.38 4.94
CA TRP A 219 -4.30 18.73 4.45
C TRP A 219 -3.89 18.94 3.00
N ASN A 220 -2.81 18.31 2.57
CA ASN A 220 -2.33 18.38 1.20
C ASN A 220 -3.37 17.87 0.19
N ARG A 221 -4.16 16.84 0.54
CA ARG A 221 -5.29 16.39 -0.28
C ARG A 221 -6.37 17.46 -0.43
N PHE A 222 -6.72 18.16 0.66
CA PHE A 222 -7.71 19.24 0.60
C PHE A 222 -7.23 20.40 -0.27
N LEU A 223 -5.95 20.76 -0.19
CA LEU A 223 -5.36 21.84 -0.98
C LEU A 223 -5.21 21.47 -2.45
N ARG A 224 -4.78 20.26 -2.74
CA ARG A 224 -4.47 19.80 -4.11
C ARG A 224 -5.65 19.16 -4.83
N GLN A 225 -6.71 18.81 -4.10
CA GLN A 225 -7.91 18.16 -4.66
C GLN A 225 -7.50 16.99 -5.59
N ASN A 226 -7.98 16.96 -6.84
CA ASN A 226 -7.69 15.91 -7.83
C ASN A 226 -6.20 15.80 -8.23
N ASN A 227 -5.35 16.73 -7.81
CA ASN A 227 -3.90 16.71 -8.06
C ASN A 227 -3.10 16.14 -6.86
N TRP A 228 -3.77 15.65 -5.82
CA TRP A 228 -3.09 15.03 -4.69
C TRP A 228 -2.32 13.77 -5.10
N CYS A 229 -1.14 13.57 -4.49
CA CYS A 229 -0.23 12.47 -4.87
C CYS A 229 -0.78 11.07 -4.55
N GLY A 230 -1.77 10.96 -3.68
CA GLY A 230 -2.45 9.69 -3.40
C GLY A 230 -3.40 9.22 -4.49
N PHE A 231 -3.82 10.10 -5.43
CA PHE A 231 -4.61 9.66 -6.58
C PHE A 231 -3.69 9.18 -7.71
N ARG A 232 -3.65 7.87 -7.91
CA ARG A 232 -2.88 7.19 -8.96
C ARG A 232 -3.77 6.14 -9.62
N PHE A 233 -4.36 6.49 -10.75
CA PHE A 233 -5.25 5.61 -11.49
C PHE A 233 -4.48 4.78 -12.54
N PRO A 234 -4.81 3.50 -12.67
CA PRO A 234 -5.75 2.68 -11.90
C PRO A 234 -5.16 2.03 -10.63
N ASP A 235 -3.98 2.41 -10.24
CA ASP A 235 -3.04 1.72 -9.37
C ASP A 235 -3.46 1.78 -7.88
N HIS A 236 -3.90 2.97 -7.41
CA HIS A 236 -4.43 3.13 -6.07
C HIS A 236 -5.94 2.90 -6.08
N VAL A 237 -6.35 1.80 -5.50
CA VAL A 237 -7.75 1.38 -5.47
C VAL A 237 -8.44 1.60 -4.12
N ASN A 238 -7.68 1.85 -3.05
CA ASN A 238 -8.20 2.16 -1.72
C ASN A 238 -7.60 3.46 -1.18
N TYR A 239 -8.44 4.30 -0.56
CA TYR A 239 -8.05 5.60 -0.03
C TYR A 239 -8.40 5.65 1.45
N PHE A 240 -7.45 5.27 2.29
CA PHE A 240 -7.64 5.12 3.73
C PHE A 240 -7.58 6.45 4.47
N THR A 241 -8.56 6.68 5.35
CA THR A 241 -8.45 7.63 6.46
C THR A 241 -7.86 6.92 7.69
N PRO A 242 -7.41 7.64 8.74
CA PRO A 242 -7.02 7.01 9.99
C PRO A 242 -8.08 6.07 10.58
N GLU A 243 -9.35 6.45 10.45
CA GLU A 243 -10.49 5.69 10.97
C GLU A 243 -10.71 4.40 10.18
N THR A 244 -10.76 4.49 8.84
CA THR A 244 -10.99 3.31 7.99
C THR A 244 -9.79 2.35 8.02
N LEU A 245 -8.55 2.86 8.19
CA LEU A 245 -7.39 2.00 8.40
C LEU A 245 -7.46 1.26 9.74
N LYS A 246 -7.89 1.93 10.82
CA LYS A 246 -8.12 1.25 12.12
C LYS A 246 -9.16 0.16 12.00
N THR A 247 -10.30 0.46 11.37
CA THR A 247 -11.39 -0.51 11.23
C THR A 247 -10.91 -1.77 10.51
N ILE A 248 -10.26 -1.61 9.34
CA ILE A 248 -9.88 -2.80 8.53
C ILE A 248 -8.84 -3.69 9.23
N VAL A 249 -7.90 -3.12 9.99
CA VAL A 249 -6.89 -3.91 10.69
C VAL A 249 -7.46 -4.62 11.92
N LEU A 250 -8.38 -3.97 12.64
CA LEU A 250 -9.08 -4.59 13.77
C LEU A 250 -10.02 -5.70 13.32
N ASP A 251 -10.76 -5.48 12.22
CA ASP A 251 -11.65 -6.49 11.62
C ASP A 251 -10.87 -7.70 11.08
N ALA A 252 -9.59 -7.52 10.73
CA ALA A 252 -8.70 -8.60 10.33
C ALA A 252 -8.12 -9.40 11.54
N GLY A 253 -8.32 -8.91 12.76
CA GLY A 253 -7.88 -9.58 14.01
C GLY A 253 -6.58 -9.03 14.60
N PHE A 254 -5.97 -7.99 14.03
CA PHE A 254 -4.79 -7.36 14.62
C PHE A 254 -5.14 -6.51 15.83
N SER A 255 -4.23 -6.41 16.80
CA SER A 255 -4.19 -5.32 17.77
C SER A 255 -3.31 -4.18 17.26
N ILE A 256 -3.62 -2.93 17.67
CA ILE A 256 -2.85 -1.74 17.28
C ILE A 256 -1.87 -1.41 18.38
N GLN A 257 -0.58 -1.69 18.16
CA GLN A 257 0.48 -1.36 19.10
C GLN A 257 0.82 0.14 19.08
N ARG A 258 0.88 0.76 17.87
CA ARG A 258 1.19 2.19 17.74
C ARG A 258 0.47 2.84 16.56
N PHE A 259 -0.25 3.91 16.84
CA PHE A 259 -0.88 4.79 15.85
C PHE A 259 -1.15 6.15 16.46
N ASN A 260 -0.10 6.85 16.86
CA ASN A 260 -0.20 8.15 17.53
C ASN A 260 -0.38 9.32 16.54
N LEU A 261 -0.48 10.55 17.02
CA LEU A 261 -0.68 11.73 16.18
C LEU A 261 0.48 11.97 15.20
N ALA A 262 1.72 11.63 15.56
CA ALA A 262 2.87 11.75 14.66
C ALA A 262 2.83 10.73 13.53
N ASP A 263 2.24 9.55 13.76
CA ASP A 263 2.10 8.48 12.76
C ASP A 263 1.02 8.79 11.72
N ARG A 264 -0.01 9.56 12.09
CA ARG A 264 -1.14 9.96 11.26
C ARG A 264 -1.28 11.47 11.08
N SER A 265 -0.16 12.20 11.13
CA SER A 265 -0.16 13.65 11.03
C SER A 265 -0.92 14.15 9.80
N PRO A 266 -1.84 15.12 9.93
CA PRO A 266 -2.54 15.72 8.79
C PRO A 266 -1.60 16.49 7.86
N LEU A 267 -0.38 16.80 8.30
CA LEU A 267 0.66 17.43 7.47
C LEU A 267 1.42 16.43 6.59
N SER A 268 1.23 15.12 6.80
CA SER A 268 1.90 14.06 6.06
C SER A 268 0.95 13.43 5.04
N ASP A 269 1.41 13.25 3.81
CA ASP A 269 0.69 12.50 2.77
C ASP A 269 0.61 10.99 3.07
N ASN A 270 1.35 10.50 4.05
CA ASN A 270 1.36 9.09 4.45
C ASN A 270 1.08 8.96 5.95
N MET A 271 0.50 7.85 6.32
CA MET A 271 0.35 7.41 7.70
C MET A 271 0.98 6.03 7.91
N TRP A 272 1.42 5.78 9.14
CA TRP A 272 2.12 4.58 9.56
C TRP A 272 1.41 3.95 10.74
N MET A 273 1.31 2.64 10.77
CA MET A 273 0.70 1.90 11.87
C MET A 273 1.54 0.69 12.20
N ILE A 274 1.76 0.45 13.49
CA ILE A 274 2.37 -0.78 13.99
C ILE A 274 1.26 -1.63 14.58
N LEU A 275 1.16 -2.84 14.08
CA LEU A 275 0.18 -3.84 14.47
C LEU A 275 0.88 -4.99 15.18
N GLU A 276 0.14 -5.73 15.98
CA GLU A 276 0.63 -6.90 16.70
C GLU A 276 -0.38 -8.05 16.60
N LYS A 277 0.14 -9.27 16.40
CA LYS A 277 -0.65 -10.48 16.61
C LYS A 277 -0.65 -10.78 18.09
N THR A 278 -1.81 -10.68 18.70
CA THR A 278 -2.01 -11.06 20.12
C THR A 278 -2.80 -12.35 20.18
N SER A 279 -2.44 -13.23 21.11
CA SER A 279 -3.30 -14.37 21.46
C SER A 279 -4.69 -13.85 21.81
N ASP A 280 -5.70 -14.53 21.29
CA ASP A 280 -7.10 -14.20 21.54
C ASP A 280 -7.33 -13.96 23.04
N ARG A 281 -7.66 -12.72 23.38
CA ARG A 281 -8.27 -12.44 24.66
C ARG A 281 -9.74 -12.86 24.56
N TYR A 282 -10.02 -14.10 24.85
CA TYR A 282 -11.36 -14.54 25.21
C TYR A 282 -11.75 -13.98 26.55
#